data_a22abd04ff357a776748e5a205559da9
#
_entry.id   a22abd04ff357a776748e5a205559da9
#
_cell.length_a   1.000
_cell.length_b   1.000
_cell.length_c   1.000
_cell.angle_alpha   90.00
_cell.angle_beta   90.00
_cell.angle_gamma   90.00
#
_symmetry.space_group_name_H-M   'P 1'
#
loop_
_entity.id
_entity.type
_entity.pdbx_description
1 polymer ?
#
loop_
_entity_poly.entity_id
_entity_poly.type
_entity_poly.pdbx_seq_one_letter_code
_entity_poly.pdbx_strand_id
1 'polypeptide(L)'
;MKHSHFSHSQGGLSRRRFLYAAAAGSALLSAGALTACASKPNVPDPLVQPLGQTTFAAYAADTRAWIESRRRWATDDHALELEANCPAETRPPSGTPILGGILCIHGLGDSPWSFVDQAKNLSAAGWLVRTVLLPGCGTMPEDMAAPTADDWRRVVNEQTAVLRRDLNQLGPSTDGKPRPMWLGGFSTGCNLALEAALTGRAEADGLLLFSPAFVVRTHLTFLAPLLKPFITWLREPQESLMGGQTAFLYTMVPVPGLAAFVDTMRGVDDALKAKPFAKPAVVMLSEHDSILDAQSLIEWIPQRFTSAQSRFIWYGSREGLGKAAKDPRIIVHPDEIPSERIWSFSHMAMSFSPDNPEYGRHGRSHICTPEGEKPSYAACRRGEVDYGAWGDKRRGKIRARLTFNPYFDEQQRVIQSVMERSA
;
A
#
# COMPACT_ATOMS: atom_id res chain seq x y z
N MET A 1 20.39 57.96 15.26
CA MET A 1 21.26 58.06 14.04
C MET A 1 21.85 56.67 13.76
N LYS A 2 21.82 56.28 12.51
CA LYS A 2 22.29 55.08 11.82
C LYS A 2 21.26 53.94 11.71
N HIS A 3 20.56 53.96 10.60
CA HIS A 3 19.83 52.90 9.98
C HIS A 3 20.82 51.85 9.40
N SER A 4 20.53 50.57 9.59
CA SER A 4 21.16 49.51 8.80
C SER A 4 20.07 48.72 8.08
N HIS A 5 20.08 48.86 6.74
CA HIS A 5 19.27 48.09 5.82
C HIS A 5 19.80 46.63 5.80
N PHE A 6 18.89 45.66 6.02
CA PHE A 6 19.14 44.28 5.63
C PHE A 6 18.52 44.04 4.25
N SER A 7 19.37 43.77 3.29
CA SER A 7 18.98 43.38 1.93
C SER A 7 18.74 41.88 1.89
N HIS A 8 17.57 41.49 1.37
CA HIS A 8 17.28 40.14 0.98
C HIS A 8 18.09 39.76 -0.27
N SER A 9 19.04 38.82 -0.15
CA SER A 9 19.65 38.18 -1.28
C SER A 9 18.85 36.91 -1.66
N GLN A 10 18.14 36.99 -2.77
CA GLN A 10 17.58 35.81 -3.45
C GLN A 10 18.76 35.00 -4.03
N GLY A 11 19.03 33.84 -3.46
CA GLY A 11 20.01 32.89 -3.94
C GLY A 11 19.53 32.10 -5.16
N GLY A 12 19.54 32.71 -6.32
CA GLY A 12 19.37 32.00 -7.58
C GLY A 12 20.57 31.10 -7.85
N LEU A 13 20.31 29.82 -8.08
CA LEU A 13 21.32 28.86 -8.54
C LEU A 13 21.94 29.34 -9.85
N SER A 14 23.24 29.69 -9.82
CA SER A 14 23.92 30.23 -10.99
C SER A 14 24.03 29.18 -12.11
N ARG A 15 23.86 29.59 -13.36
CA ARG A 15 24.06 28.76 -14.57
C ARG A 15 25.38 27.96 -14.56
N ARG A 16 26.38 28.41 -13.86
CA ARG A 16 27.66 27.70 -13.70
C ARG A 16 27.52 26.40 -12.87
N ARG A 17 26.68 26.35 -11.83
CA ARG A 17 26.45 25.12 -11.05
C ARG A 17 25.65 24.08 -11.83
N PHE A 18 24.76 24.51 -12.71
CA PHE A 18 24.03 23.62 -13.61
C PHE A 18 24.96 22.99 -14.66
N LEU A 19 25.93 23.76 -15.20
CA LEU A 19 26.92 23.26 -16.16
C LEU A 19 27.92 22.30 -15.52
N TYR A 20 28.29 22.49 -14.26
CA TYR A 20 29.17 21.55 -13.55
C TYR A 20 28.46 20.22 -13.25
N ALA A 21 27.15 20.21 -12.97
CA ALA A 21 26.40 18.99 -12.82
C ALA A 21 26.21 18.22 -14.14
N ALA A 22 26.08 18.94 -15.26
CA ALA A 22 26.02 18.35 -16.60
C ALA A 22 27.40 17.83 -17.07
N ALA A 23 28.49 18.50 -16.72
CA ALA A 23 29.85 18.06 -17.06
C ALA A 23 30.30 16.83 -16.24
N ALA A 24 29.87 16.68 -15.00
CA ALA A 24 30.11 15.48 -14.20
C ALA A 24 29.39 14.24 -14.75
N GLY A 25 28.20 14.42 -15.37
CA GLY A 25 27.47 13.35 -16.05
C GLY A 25 28.16 12.86 -17.35
N SER A 26 28.91 13.72 -18.03
CA SER A 26 29.57 13.37 -19.29
C SER A 26 30.92 12.69 -19.08
N ALA A 27 31.59 12.88 -17.95
CA ALA A 27 32.86 12.25 -17.62
C ALA A 27 32.76 10.79 -17.15
N LEU A 28 31.53 10.32 -16.79
CA LEU A 28 31.26 8.93 -16.40
C LEU A 28 30.95 8.00 -17.59
N LEU A 29 30.86 8.55 -18.81
CA LEU A 29 30.64 7.78 -20.04
C LEU A 29 31.91 7.40 -20.79
N SER A 30 33.11 7.81 -20.35
CA SER A 30 34.35 7.56 -21.05
C SER A 30 35.43 6.83 -20.23
N ALA A 31 35.13 6.30 -19.07
CA ALA A 31 36.07 5.53 -18.26
C ALA A 31 35.59 4.10 -18.05
N GLY A 32 36.11 3.20 -18.87
CA GLY A 32 36.26 1.79 -18.54
C GLY A 32 34.98 0.98 -18.61
N ALA A 33 34.97 0.03 -19.52
CA ALA A 33 34.15 -1.17 -19.44
C ALA A 33 34.32 -1.80 -18.03
N LEU A 34 33.52 -1.35 -17.08
CA LEU A 34 33.11 -2.18 -15.98
C LEU A 34 32.15 -3.20 -16.62
N THR A 35 32.72 -4.33 -17.02
CA THR A 35 31.99 -5.58 -17.06
C THR A 35 31.54 -5.88 -15.62
N ALA A 36 30.58 -5.10 -15.12
CA ALA A 36 29.60 -5.64 -14.23
C ALA A 36 28.97 -6.76 -15.06
N CYS A 37 29.27 -8.01 -14.72
CA CYS A 37 28.44 -9.12 -15.09
C CYS A 37 27.07 -8.81 -14.50
N ALA A 38 26.27 -7.97 -15.18
CA ALA A 38 24.84 -8.01 -15.09
C ALA A 38 24.51 -9.39 -15.63
N SER A 39 24.52 -10.39 -14.77
CA SER A 39 23.86 -11.64 -15.04
C SER A 39 22.43 -11.21 -15.40
N LYS A 40 22.10 -11.28 -16.70
CA LYS A 40 20.68 -11.32 -17.08
C LYS A 40 20.11 -12.38 -16.16
N PRO A 41 19.20 -12.05 -15.27
CA PRO A 41 18.60 -13.07 -14.46
C PRO A 41 18.09 -14.12 -15.44
N ASN A 42 18.38 -15.38 -15.16
CA ASN A 42 17.74 -16.50 -15.83
C ASN A 42 16.29 -16.48 -15.30
N VAL A 43 15.52 -15.46 -15.74
CA VAL A 43 14.10 -15.33 -15.42
C VAL A 43 13.46 -16.42 -16.26
N PRO A 44 12.96 -17.50 -15.64
CA PRO A 44 12.12 -18.44 -16.37
C PRO A 44 11.02 -17.60 -16.99
N ASP A 45 10.65 -17.95 -18.25
CA ASP A 45 9.64 -17.31 -19.07
C ASP A 45 8.63 -16.50 -18.25
N PRO A 46 8.38 -15.21 -18.54
CA PRO A 46 7.60 -14.32 -17.68
C PRO A 46 6.19 -14.85 -17.53
N LEU A 47 6.00 -15.74 -16.59
CA LEU A 47 4.73 -16.33 -16.26
C LEU A 47 4.04 -15.36 -15.31
N VAL A 48 3.14 -14.57 -15.84
CA VAL A 48 2.12 -13.89 -15.08
C VAL A 48 1.13 -14.95 -14.59
N GLN A 49 0.67 -14.85 -13.34
CA GLN A 49 -0.36 -15.78 -12.81
C GLN A 49 -1.55 -15.87 -13.77
N PRO A 50 -2.25 -17.01 -13.87
CA PRO A 50 -3.42 -17.17 -14.73
C PRO A 50 -4.50 -16.15 -14.39
N LEU A 51 -5.03 -15.47 -15.43
CA LEU A 51 -6.13 -14.52 -15.35
C LEU A 51 -7.22 -14.90 -16.33
N GLY A 52 -8.41 -14.31 -16.19
CA GLY A 52 -9.55 -14.54 -17.08
C GLY A 52 -10.56 -15.57 -16.56
N GLN A 53 -10.47 -15.96 -15.28
CA GLN A 53 -11.44 -16.86 -14.68
C GLN A 53 -12.82 -16.18 -14.57
N THR A 54 -13.86 -16.97 -14.82
CA THR A 54 -15.25 -16.48 -14.79
C THR A 54 -15.87 -16.47 -13.40
N THR A 55 -15.24 -17.08 -12.41
CA THR A 55 -15.70 -17.09 -11.01
C THR A 55 -14.56 -16.78 -10.05
N PHE A 56 -14.89 -16.22 -8.88
CA PHE A 56 -13.89 -15.95 -7.86
C PHE A 56 -13.24 -17.24 -7.34
N ALA A 57 -14.02 -18.31 -7.20
CA ALA A 57 -13.50 -19.60 -6.74
C ALA A 57 -12.45 -20.18 -7.70
N ALA A 58 -12.68 -20.10 -9.01
CA ALA A 58 -11.71 -20.53 -10.01
C ALA A 58 -10.44 -19.66 -9.97
N TYR A 59 -10.60 -18.33 -9.85
CA TYR A 59 -9.46 -17.41 -9.71
C TYR A 59 -8.62 -17.73 -8.48
N ALA A 60 -9.27 -17.94 -7.32
CA ALA A 60 -8.56 -18.28 -6.09
C ALA A 60 -7.84 -19.63 -6.17
N ALA A 61 -8.48 -20.65 -6.77
CA ALA A 61 -7.90 -21.99 -6.94
C ALA A 61 -6.68 -21.97 -7.87
N ASP A 62 -6.80 -21.32 -9.04
CA ASP A 62 -5.70 -21.21 -10.00
C ASP A 62 -4.52 -20.41 -9.43
N THR A 63 -4.82 -19.31 -8.70
CA THR A 63 -3.80 -18.50 -8.05
C THR A 63 -3.11 -19.30 -6.93
N ARG A 64 -3.86 -20.10 -6.16
CA ARG A 64 -3.29 -20.97 -5.14
C ARG A 64 -2.34 -21.98 -5.74
N ALA A 65 -2.74 -22.70 -6.80
CA ALA A 65 -1.89 -23.65 -7.49
C ALA A 65 -0.64 -22.99 -8.07
N TRP A 66 -0.77 -21.77 -8.58
CA TRP A 66 0.35 -20.95 -9.05
C TRP A 66 1.35 -20.67 -7.93
N ILE A 67 0.89 -20.20 -6.76
CA ILE A 67 1.74 -19.91 -5.60
C ILE A 67 2.42 -21.20 -5.14
N GLU A 68 1.70 -22.28 -4.95
CA GLU A 68 2.24 -23.58 -4.51
C GLU A 68 3.37 -24.08 -5.42
N SER A 69 3.26 -23.87 -6.72
CA SER A 69 4.25 -24.31 -7.69
C SER A 69 5.52 -23.45 -7.76
N ARG A 70 5.47 -22.19 -7.27
CA ARG A 70 6.54 -21.20 -7.53
C ARG A 70 7.09 -20.53 -6.28
N ARG A 71 6.34 -20.53 -5.17
CA ARG A 71 6.75 -19.77 -4.00
C ARG A 71 8.08 -20.26 -3.45
N ARG A 72 9.00 -19.34 -3.24
CA ARG A 72 10.15 -19.54 -2.39
C ARG A 72 9.70 -19.32 -0.95
N TRP A 73 9.64 -20.39 -0.16
CA TRP A 73 9.16 -20.33 1.21
C TRP A 73 10.13 -19.54 2.10
N ALA A 74 9.61 -18.64 2.90
CA ALA A 74 10.37 -17.80 3.82
C ALA A 74 10.46 -18.42 5.24
N THR A 75 9.56 -19.33 5.57
CA THR A 75 9.44 -19.99 6.86
C THR A 75 9.12 -21.48 6.68
N ASP A 76 9.13 -22.24 7.77
CA ASP A 76 8.70 -23.66 7.77
C ASP A 76 7.17 -23.79 7.82
N ASP A 77 6.43 -22.73 8.11
CA ASP A 77 4.96 -22.70 8.11
C ASP A 77 4.42 -22.38 6.72
N HIS A 78 4.55 -23.34 5.82
CA HIS A 78 4.07 -23.19 4.43
C HIS A 78 2.55 -23.00 4.35
N ALA A 79 1.79 -23.52 5.32
CA ALA A 79 0.34 -23.37 5.35
C ALA A 79 -0.05 -21.91 5.60
N LEU A 80 0.58 -21.26 6.58
CA LEU A 80 0.40 -19.83 6.87
C LEU A 80 0.81 -18.96 5.66
N GLU A 81 1.97 -19.26 5.06
CA GLU A 81 2.43 -18.50 3.90
C GLU A 81 1.48 -18.61 2.71
N LEU A 82 0.93 -19.79 2.48
CA LEU A 82 -0.02 -20.03 1.42
C LEU A 82 -1.34 -19.30 1.68
N GLU A 83 -1.88 -19.39 2.90
CA GLU A 83 -3.07 -18.66 3.32
C GLU A 83 -2.88 -17.15 3.16
N ALA A 84 -1.75 -16.62 3.60
CA ALA A 84 -1.45 -15.19 3.56
C ALA A 84 -1.35 -14.62 2.13
N ASN A 85 -0.91 -15.42 1.18
CA ASN A 85 -0.66 -14.97 -0.20
C ASN A 85 -1.78 -15.33 -1.18
N CYS A 86 -2.72 -16.20 -0.80
CA CYS A 86 -3.85 -16.54 -1.65
C CYS A 86 -4.98 -15.51 -1.59
N PRO A 87 -5.65 -15.22 -2.73
CA PRO A 87 -6.92 -14.53 -2.71
C PRO A 87 -7.95 -15.25 -1.85
N ALA A 88 -8.72 -14.49 -1.09
CA ALA A 88 -9.71 -15.04 -0.15
C ALA A 88 -11.08 -14.38 -0.32
N GLU A 89 -12.13 -15.15 -0.11
CA GLU A 89 -13.49 -14.67 0.05
C GLU A 89 -13.91 -14.87 1.50
N THR A 90 -14.30 -13.79 2.17
CA THR A 90 -14.84 -13.82 3.54
C THR A 90 -16.30 -13.40 3.50
N ARG A 91 -17.18 -14.32 3.90
CA ARG A 91 -18.63 -14.09 3.90
C ARG A 91 -19.12 -13.70 5.29
N PRO A 92 -20.21 -12.93 5.37
CA PRO A 92 -20.92 -12.74 6.63
C PRO A 92 -21.27 -14.08 7.31
N PRO A 93 -21.35 -14.09 8.65
CA PRO A 93 -21.81 -15.27 9.38
C PRO A 93 -23.15 -15.79 8.87
N SER A 94 -23.39 -17.10 9.01
CA SER A 94 -24.66 -17.72 8.60
C SER A 94 -25.85 -17.01 9.24
N GLY A 95 -26.85 -16.67 8.43
CA GLY A 95 -28.04 -15.91 8.87
C GLY A 95 -27.89 -14.39 8.83
N THR A 96 -26.68 -13.86 8.61
CA THR A 96 -26.46 -12.41 8.43
C THR A 96 -26.69 -12.06 6.96
N PRO A 97 -27.59 -11.10 6.63
CA PRO A 97 -27.77 -10.65 5.26
C PRO A 97 -26.52 -10.03 4.67
N ILE A 98 -26.26 -10.30 3.40
CA ILE A 98 -25.18 -9.61 2.68
C ILE A 98 -25.67 -8.21 2.30
N LEU A 99 -25.10 -7.18 2.91
CA LEU A 99 -25.44 -5.78 2.64
C LEU A 99 -24.90 -5.30 1.29
N GLY A 100 -23.67 -5.69 0.97
CA GLY A 100 -22.95 -5.33 -0.25
C GLY A 100 -21.65 -6.11 -0.35
N GLY A 101 -20.76 -5.70 -1.25
CA GLY A 101 -19.46 -6.33 -1.43
C GLY A 101 -18.31 -5.33 -1.47
N ILE A 102 -17.11 -5.80 -1.13
CA ILE A 102 -15.87 -5.04 -1.27
C ILE A 102 -14.77 -5.90 -1.85
N LEU A 103 -14.06 -5.36 -2.84
CA LEU A 103 -12.83 -5.93 -3.39
C LEU A 103 -11.62 -5.20 -2.79
N CYS A 104 -10.75 -5.92 -2.09
CA CYS A 104 -9.58 -5.39 -1.42
C CYS A 104 -8.30 -5.70 -2.21
N ILE A 105 -7.47 -4.67 -2.45
CA ILE A 105 -6.29 -4.69 -3.31
C ILE A 105 -5.08 -4.30 -2.48
N HIS A 106 -4.11 -5.22 -2.33
CA HIS A 106 -2.92 -5.01 -1.51
C HIS A 106 -1.89 -4.06 -2.14
N GLY A 107 -0.82 -3.74 -1.40
CA GLY A 107 0.26 -2.85 -1.80
C GLY A 107 1.34 -3.49 -2.69
N LEU A 108 2.35 -2.70 -3.04
CA LEU A 108 3.50 -3.13 -3.83
C LEU A 108 4.33 -4.16 -3.06
N GLY A 109 4.56 -5.34 -3.66
CA GLY A 109 5.32 -6.41 -3.02
C GLY A 109 4.66 -7.01 -1.77
N ASP A 110 3.38 -6.78 -1.58
CA ASP A 110 2.58 -7.20 -0.44
C ASP A 110 1.69 -8.40 -0.81
N SER A 111 0.72 -8.74 0.02
CA SER A 111 -0.18 -9.88 -0.17
C SER A 111 -1.61 -9.58 0.32
N PRO A 112 -2.58 -10.42 0.00
CA PRO A 112 -3.95 -10.37 0.53
C PRO A 112 -4.04 -10.28 2.05
N TRP A 113 -3.00 -10.75 2.78
CA TRP A 113 -2.91 -10.71 4.25
C TRP A 113 -3.11 -9.32 4.83
N SER A 114 -2.73 -8.26 4.11
CA SER A 114 -2.93 -6.88 4.55
C SER A 114 -4.39 -6.52 4.88
N PHE A 115 -5.34 -7.34 4.44
CA PHE A 115 -6.75 -7.14 4.70
C PHE A 115 -7.39 -8.21 5.61
N VAL A 116 -6.61 -9.08 6.23
CA VAL A 116 -7.16 -10.20 7.02
C VAL A 116 -8.08 -9.73 8.15
N ASP A 117 -7.66 -8.72 8.92
CA ASP A 117 -8.47 -8.18 10.02
C ASP A 117 -9.63 -7.31 9.50
N GLN A 118 -9.42 -6.58 8.42
CA GLN A 118 -10.48 -5.82 7.75
C GLN A 118 -11.57 -6.76 7.21
N ALA A 119 -11.17 -7.84 6.55
CA ALA A 119 -12.11 -8.83 6.02
C ALA A 119 -12.96 -9.46 7.14
N LYS A 120 -12.34 -9.81 8.26
CA LYS A 120 -13.04 -10.33 9.44
C LYS A 120 -14.06 -9.33 9.97
N ASN A 121 -13.69 -8.06 10.14
CA ASN A 121 -14.58 -7.05 10.71
C ASN A 121 -15.71 -6.67 9.76
N LEU A 122 -15.40 -6.46 8.47
CA LEU A 122 -16.40 -6.09 7.47
C LEU A 122 -17.38 -7.24 7.21
N SER A 123 -16.92 -8.49 7.20
CA SER A 123 -17.83 -9.62 7.04
C SER A 123 -18.73 -9.78 8.24
N ALA A 124 -18.26 -9.59 9.47
CA ALA A 124 -19.09 -9.57 10.66
C ALA A 124 -20.18 -8.48 10.60
N ALA A 125 -19.90 -7.36 9.91
CA ALA A 125 -20.84 -6.26 9.67
C ALA A 125 -21.75 -6.49 8.42
N GLY A 126 -21.73 -7.66 7.80
CA GLY A 126 -22.61 -8.00 6.69
C GLY A 126 -22.05 -7.77 5.28
N TRP A 127 -20.75 -7.50 5.13
CA TRP A 127 -20.14 -7.28 3.82
C TRP A 127 -19.50 -8.56 3.28
N LEU A 128 -19.73 -8.86 1.98
CA LEU A 128 -18.97 -9.86 1.25
C LEU A 128 -17.61 -9.28 0.90
N VAL A 129 -16.55 -9.82 1.48
CA VAL A 129 -15.18 -9.32 1.27
C VAL A 129 -14.40 -10.26 0.38
N ARG A 130 -13.76 -9.73 -0.65
CA ARG A 130 -12.82 -10.45 -1.51
C ARG A 130 -11.48 -9.73 -1.55
N THR A 131 -10.41 -10.49 -1.53
CA THR A 131 -9.06 -9.99 -1.74
C THR A 131 -8.51 -10.51 -3.07
N VAL A 132 -7.61 -9.76 -3.69
CA VAL A 132 -6.90 -10.18 -4.91
C VAL A 132 -5.40 -10.28 -4.66
N LEU A 133 -4.70 -11.08 -5.43
CA LEU A 133 -3.24 -11.07 -5.52
C LEU A 133 -2.83 -10.35 -6.81
N LEU A 134 -2.02 -9.31 -6.68
CA LEU A 134 -1.45 -8.61 -7.83
C LEU A 134 -0.39 -9.48 -8.52
N PRO A 135 -0.39 -9.59 -9.87
CA PRO A 135 0.61 -10.31 -10.63
C PRO A 135 2.05 -9.98 -10.21
N GLY A 136 2.86 -11.02 -10.05
CA GLY A 136 4.24 -10.94 -9.58
C GLY A 136 4.41 -10.97 -8.06
N CYS A 137 3.32 -10.90 -7.28
CA CYS A 137 3.34 -11.06 -5.83
C CYS A 137 3.04 -12.51 -5.42
N GLY A 138 3.29 -12.83 -4.14
CA GLY A 138 2.93 -14.12 -3.55
C GLY A 138 3.90 -15.29 -3.83
N THR A 139 4.85 -15.15 -4.73
CA THR A 139 5.78 -16.20 -5.14
C THR A 139 7.22 -15.91 -4.70
N MET A 140 7.93 -15.07 -5.43
CA MET A 140 9.28 -14.58 -5.11
C MET A 140 9.48 -13.16 -5.64
N PRO A 141 10.35 -12.33 -5.02
CA PRO A 141 10.54 -10.93 -5.42
C PRO A 141 10.92 -10.76 -6.89
N GLU A 142 11.64 -11.71 -7.46
CA GLU A 142 12.09 -11.71 -8.86
C GLU A 142 10.91 -11.72 -9.83
N ASP A 143 9.81 -12.37 -9.47
CA ASP A 143 8.62 -12.46 -10.33
C ASP A 143 7.93 -11.09 -10.53
N MET A 144 8.18 -10.12 -9.67
CA MET A 144 7.70 -8.74 -9.87
C MET A 144 8.41 -8.00 -11.01
N ALA A 145 9.43 -8.58 -11.62
CA ALA A 145 10.06 -7.97 -12.80
C ALA A 145 9.23 -8.16 -14.09
N ALA A 146 8.33 -9.14 -14.11
CA ALA A 146 7.57 -9.49 -15.30
C ALA A 146 6.29 -8.65 -15.51
N PRO A 147 5.39 -8.45 -14.53
CA PRO A 147 4.11 -7.78 -14.75
C PRO A 147 4.27 -6.28 -15.00
N THR A 148 3.29 -5.76 -15.72
CA THR A 148 3.08 -4.33 -15.95
C THR A 148 1.95 -3.79 -15.08
N ALA A 149 1.77 -2.48 -15.03
CA ALA A 149 0.60 -1.88 -14.40
C ALA A 149 -0.73 -2.32 -15.05
N ASP A 150 -0.71 -2.63 -16.35
CA ASP A 150 -1.91 -3.10 -17.04
C ASP A 150 -2.31 -4.53 -16.62
N ASP A 151 -1.35 -5.38 -16.26
CA ASP A 151 -1.65 -6.68 -15.67
C ASP A 151 -2.33 -6.51 -14.30
N TRP A 152 -1.88 -5.55 -13.49
CA TRP A 152 -2.53 -5.22 -12.22
C TRP A 152 -3.93 -4.61 -12.42
N ARG A 153 -4.09 -3.70 -13.36
CA ARG A 153 -5.41 -3.14 -13.75
C ARG A 153 -6.35 -4.24 -14.21
N ARG A 154 -5.84 -5.20 -14.97
CA ARG A 154 -6.62 -6.31 -15.50
C ARG A 154 -7.21 -7.16 -14.38
N VAL A 155 -6.42 -7.62 -13.40
CA VAL A 155 -6.95 -8.42 -12.29
C VAL A 155 -8.00 -7.66 -11.49
N VAL A 156 -7.79 -6.37 -11.24
CA VAL A 156 -8.78 -5.53 -10.55
C VAL A 156 -10.08 -5.44 -11.34
N ASN A 157 -10.00 -5.17 -12.64
CA ASN A 157 -11.18 -5.06 -13.51
C ASN A 157 -11.96 -6.37 -13.60
N GLU A 158 -11.26 -7.49 -13.81
CA GLU A 158 -11.87 -8.82 -13.91
C GLU A 158 -12.57 -9.21 -12.60
N GLN A 159 -11.89 -9.07 -11.46
CA GLN A 159 -12.45 -9.47 -10.17
C GLN A 159 -13.54 -8.51 -9.67
N THR A 160 -13.49 -7.24 -10.06
CA THR A 160 -14.59 -6.29 -9.81
C THR A 160 -15.84 -6.69 -10.59
N ALA A 161 -15.69 -7.05 -11.88
CA ALA A 161 -16.81 -7.51 -12.70
C ALA A 161 -17.41 -8.82 -12.16
N VAL A 162 -16.58 -9.74 -11.68
CA VAL A 162 -17.03 -10.98 -11.03
C VAL A 162 -17.80 -10.66 -9.75
N LEU A 163 -17.28 -9.79 -8.88
CA LEU A 163 -17.98 -9.40 -7.64
C LEU A 163 -19.33 -8.73 -7.93
N ARG A 164 -19.37 -7.78 -8.87
CA ARG A 164 -20.62 -7.08 -9.26
C ARG A 164 -21.66 -8.07 -9.75
N ARG A 165 -21.28 -9.01 -10.62
CA ARG A 165 -22.19 -10.05 -11.11
C ARG A 165 -22.73 -10.91 -9.98
N ASP A 166 -21.87 -11.33 -9.04
CA ASP A 166 -22.28 -12.20 -7.92
C ASP A 166 -23.21 -11.45 -6.96
N LEU A 167 -22.98 -10.15 -6.72
CA LEU A 167 -23.90 -9.29 -5.96
C LEU A 167 -25.25 -9.14 -6.64
N ASN A 168 -25.28 -9.00 -7.97
CA ASN A 168 -26.52 -8.92 -8.73
C ASN A 168 -27.33 -10.23 -8.65
N GLN A 169 -26.67 -11.40 -8.60
CA GLN A 169 -27.33 -12.70 -8.41
C GLN A 169 -27.98 -12.86 -7.02
N LEU A 170 -27.51 -12.13 -6.01
CA LEU A 170 -28.14 -12.09 -4.68
C LEU A 170 -29.47 -11.29 -4.67
N GLY A 171 -29.79 -10.61 -5.77
CA GLY A 171 -30.91 -9.70 -5.85
C GLY A 171 -30.67 -8.36 -5.15
N PRO A 172 -31.65 -7.44 -5.18
CA PRO A 172 -31.53 -6.13 -4.56
C PRO A 172 -31.41 -6.20 -3.04
N SER A 173 -31.00 -5.10 -2.44
CA SER A 173 -31.03 -4.88 -0.99
C SER A 173 -32.49 -4.74 -0.50
N THR A 174 -32.68 -4.64 0.82
CA THR A 174 -33.98 -4.54 1.43
C THR A 174 -34.78 -3.30 1.03
N ASP A 175 -34.10 -2.25 0.57
CA ASP A 175 -34.71 -1.01 0.06
C ASP A 175 -34.97 -1.05 -1.47
N GLY A 176 -34.74 -2.20 -2.11
CA GLY A 176 -35.00 -2.42 -3.54
C GLY A 176 -33.90 -1.92 -4.47
N LYS A 177 -32.78 -1.38 -3.95
CA LYS A 177 -31.64 -0.91 -4.77
C LYS A 177 -30.62 -2.03 -5.02
N PRO A 178 -29.78 -1.87 -6.07
CA PRO A 178 -28.62 -2.75 -6.25
C PRO A 178 -27.72 -2.72 -5.00
N ARG A 179 -27.22 -3.88 -4.60
CA ARG A 179 -26.26 -3.96 -3.48
C ARG A 179 -25.01 -3.15 -3.77
N PRO A 180 -24.57 -2.28 -2.86
CA PRO A 180 -23.40 -1.45 -3.07
C PRO A 180 -22.13 -2.30 -3.20
N MET A 181 -21.20 -1.82 -4.02
CA MET A 181 -19.89 -2.41 -4.21
C MET A 181 -18.81 -1.37 -3.93
N TRP A 182 -17.92 -1.70 -3.02
CA TRP A 182 -16.80 -0.87 -2.64
C TRP A 182 -15.47 -1.42 -3.20
N LEU A 183 -14.49 -0.53 -3.36
CA LEU A 183 -13.11 -0.93 -3.59
C LEU A 183 -12.27 -0.52 -2.39
N GLY A 184 -11.53 -1.49 -1.85
CA GLY A 184 -10.54 -1.28 -0.81
C GLY A 184 -9.13 -1.31 -1.40
N GLY A 185 -8.24 -0.46 -0.91
CA GLY A 185 -6.85 -0.47 -1.33
C GLY A 185 -5.89 -0.19 -0.18
N PHE A 186 -4.71 -0.80 -0.24
CA PHE A 186 -3.56 -0.42 0.57
C PHE A 186 -2.42 0.03 -0.35
N SER A 187 -1.85 1.20 -0.07
CA SER A 187 -0.70 1.74 -0.81
C SER A 187 -0.95 1.76 -2.33
N THR A 188 -0.23 0.98 -3.13
CA THR A 188 -0.45 0.80 -4.59
C THR A 188 -1.87 0.34 -4.92
N GLY A 189 -2.47 -0.50 -4.08
CA GLY A 189 -3.86 -0.92 -4.23
C GLY A 189 -4.84 0.25 -4.22
N CYS A 190 -4.54 1.33 -3.49
CA CYS A 190 -5.33 2.57 -3.54
C CYS A 190 -5.29 3.24 -4.92
N ASN A 191 -4.12 3.21 -5.57
CA ASN A 191 -3.98 3.78 -6.92
C ASN A 191 -4.89 3.04 -7.89
N LEU A 192 -4.83 1.71 -7.88
CA LEU A 192 -5.64 0.85 -8.73
C LEU A 192 -7.15 1.01 -8.45
N ALA A 193 -7.54 1.05 -7.18
CA ALA A 193 -8.93 1.23 -6.77
C ALA A 193 -9.51 2.58 -7.23
N LEU A 194 -8.77 3.67 -6.99
CA LEU A 194 -9.22 5.01 -7.38
C LEU A 194 -9.23 5.20 -8.90
N GLU A 195 -8.18 4.74 -9.60
CA GLU A 195 -8.12 4.79 -11.06
C GLU A 195 -9.28 4.02 -11.69
N ALA A 196 -9.56 2.79 -11.24
CA ALA A 196 -10.65 1.97 -11.75
C ALA A 196 -12.02 2.66 -11.55
N ALA A 197 -12.27 3.23 -10.36
CA ALA A 197 -13.51 3.95 -10.05
C ALA A 197 -13.67 5.24 -10.87
N LEU A 198 -12.60 6.03 -11.06
CA LEU A 198 -12.65 7.28 -11.81
C LEU A 198 -12.76 7.07 -13.31
N THR A 199 -12.10 6.05 -13.85
CA THR A 199 -12.15 5.76 -15.30
C THR A 199 -13.41 5.00 -15.72
N GLY A 200 -14.25 4.57 -14.76
CA GLY A 200 -15.45 3.78 -15.04
C GLY A 200 -15.18 2.31 -15.38
N ARG A 201 -13.93 1.83 -15.19
CA ARG A 201 -13.57 0.42 -15.32
C ARG A 201 -14.19 -0.43 -14.22
N ALA A 202 -14.50 0.17 -13.07
CA ALA A 202 -15.23 -0.44 -11.98
C ALA A 202 -16.36 0.47 -11.49
N GLU A 203 -17.56 -0.08 -11.35
CA GLU A 203 -18.69 0.62 -10.74
C GLU A 203 -18.58 0.56 -9.21
N ALA A 204 -17.73 1.40 -8.62
CA ALA A 204 -17.59 1.47 -7.17
C ALA A 204 -18.59 2.49 -6.59
N ASP A 205 -19.26 2.13 -5.50
CA ASP A 205 -20.16 3.00 -4.74
C ASP A 205 -19.44 3.73 -3.61
N GLY A 206 -18.22 3.32 -3.29
CA GLY A 206 -17.34 3.99 -2.36
C GLY A 206 -15.93 3.42 -2.38
N LEU A 207 -15.01 4.09 -1.66
CA LEU A 207 -13.61 3.70 -1.55
C LEU A 207 -13.16 3.61 -0.08
N LEU A 208 -12.35 2.58 0.21
CA LEU A 208 -11.69 2.37 1.49
C LEU A 208 -10.17 2.34 1.25
N LEU A 209 -9.46 3.41 1.62
CA LEU A 209 -8.08 3.65 1.22
C LEU A 209 -7.14 3.76 2.42
N PHE A 210 -6.21 2.81 2.52
CA PHE A 210 -5.19 2.73 3.57
C PHE A 210 -3.85 3.22 3.01
N SER A 211 -3.28 4.29 3.55
CA SER A 211 -1.99 4.85 3.12
C SER A 211 -1.88 4.97 1.59
N PRO A 212 -2.75 5.75 0.91
CA PRO A 212 -2.80 5.80 -0.54
C PRO A 212 -1.51 6.33 -1.16
N ALA A 213 -0.89 5.54 -2.05
CA ALA A 213 0.40 5.86 -2.66
C ALA A 213 0.28 6.79 -3.88
N PHE A 214 -0.52 7.86 -3.76
CA PHE A 214 -0.71 8.84 -4.83
C PHE A 214 0.49 9.78 -4.97
N VAL A 215 1.16 10.11 -3.86
CA VAL A 215 2.40 10.91 -3.81
C VAL A 215 3.40 10.26 -2.87
N VAL A 216 4.60 10.00 -3.35
CA VAL A 216 5.69 9.41 -2.56
C VAL A 216 6.77 10.43 -2.23
N ARG A 217 7.42 10.26 -1.06
CA ARG A 217 8.48 11.16 -0.58
C ARG A 217 9.75 11.12 -1.45
N THR A 218 10.07 9.96 -2.03
CA THR A 218 11.30 9.76 -2.78
C THR A 218 11.08 10.01 -4.26
N HIS A 219 11.49 11.16 -4.76
CA HIS A 219 11.41 11.50 -6.19
C HIS A 219 12.24 10.57 -7.09
N LEU A 220 13.26 9.89 -6.54
CA LEU A 220 14.06 8.92 -7.27
C LEU A 220 13.24 7.75 -7.81
N THR A 221 12.11 7.42 -7.19
CA THR A 221 11.17 6.39 -7.66
C THR A 221 10.71 6.67 -9.09
N PHE A 222 10.54 7.94 -9.47
CA PHE A 222 10.14 8.33 -10.83
C PHE A 222 11.19 8.06 -11.91
N LEU A 223 12.42 7.72 -11.52
CA LEU A 223 13.46 7.28 -12.46
C LEU A 223 13.32 5.80 -12.84
N ALA A 224 12.54 5.00 -12.10
CA ALA A 224 12.42 3.58 -12.35
C ALA A 224 11.99 3.22 -13.80
N PRO A 225 11.04 3.92 -14.46
CA PRO A 225 10.71 3.66 -15.86
C PRO A 225 11.89 3.85 -16.83
N LEU A 226 12.81 4.76 -16.53
CA LEU A 226 14.01 5.00 -17.34
C LEU A 226 15.11 3.98 -17.07
N LEU A 227 15.17 3.46 -15.86
CA LEU A 227 16.20 2.53 -15.40
C LEU A 227 15.89 1.07 -15.72
N LYS A 228 14.61 0.69 -15.77
CA LYS A 228 14.16 -0.71 -15.95
C LYS A 228 14.77 -1.46 -17.17
N PRO A 229 15.14 -0.81 -18.30
CA PRO A 229 15.77 -1.53 -19.41
C PRO A 229 17.22 -1.93 -19.13
N PHE A 230 17.86 -1.32 -18.13
CA PHE A 230 19.29 -1.46 -17.87
C PHE A 230 19.60 -2.19 -16.58
N ILE A 231 18.73 -2.05 -15.55
CA ILE A 231 18.96 -2.64 -14.23
C ILE A 231 17.66 -3.28 -13.70
N THR A 232 17.79 -4.46 -13.13
CA THR A 232 16.68 -5.16 -12.48
C THR A 232 16.61 -4.83 -11.00
N TRP A 233 17.75 -4.68 -10.34
CA TRP A 233 17.84 -4.43 -8.90
C TRP A 233 18.69 -3.21 -8.60
N LEU A 234 18.25 -2.37 -7.66
CA LEU A 234 19.07 -1.34 -7.03
C LEU A 234 20.00 -1.95 -5.97
N ARG A 235 19.56 -3.07 -5.38
CA ARG A 235 20.27 -3.90 -4.43
C ARG A 235 19.75 -5.32 -4.57
N GLU A 236 20.63 -6.33 -4.56
CA GLU A 236 20.22 -7.73 -4.69
C GLU A 236 19.45 -8.22 -3.46
N PRO A 237 18.39 -9.03 -3.63
CA PRO A 237 17.57 -9.55 -2.52
C PRO A 237 18.35 -10.34 -1.48
N GLN A 238 19.37 -11.09 -1.90
CA GLN A 238 20.25 -11.89 -1.03
C GLN A 238 21.09 -11.02 -0.08
N GLU A 239 21.31 -9.75 -0.40
CA GLU A 239 22.01 -8.80 0.46
C GLU A 239 21.11 -8.23 1.57
N SER A 240 19.80 -8.53 1.52
CA SER A 240 18.84 -8.13 2.56
C SER A 240 18.98 -9.04 3.79
N LEU A 241 18.97 -8.45 4.99
CA LEU A 241 18.91 -9.20 6.25
C LEU A 241 17.67 -10.10 6.38
N MET A 242 16.64 -9.84 5.59
CA MET A 242 15.37 -10.58 5.56
C MET A 242 15.24 -11.50 4.33
N GLY A 243 16.34 -11.74 3.59
CA GLY A 243 16.34 -12.64 2.43
C GLY A 243 15.44 -12.20 1.26
N GLY A 244 15.05 -10.92 1.22
CA GLY A 244 14.21 -10.37 0.15
C GLY A 244 12.70 -10.53 0.35
N GLN A 245 12.25 -11.42 1.24
CA GLN A 245 10.82 -11.64 1.54
C GLN A 245 10.59 -12.17 2.94
N THR A 246 9.34 -12.05 3.40
CA THR A 246 8.80 -12.67 4.61
C THR A 246 7.64 -13.62 4.23
N ALA A 247 6.98 -14.21 5.21
CA ALA A 247 5.75 -14.97 4.99
C ALA A 247 4.66 -14.16 4.26
N PHE A 248 4.63 -12.84 4.46
CA PHE A 248 3.51 -11.97 4.12
C PHE A 248 3.81 -10.96 3.00
N LEU A 249 5.07 -10.57 2.82
CA LEU A 249 5.44 -9.49 1.88
C LEU A 249 6.89 -9.64 1.40
N TYR A 250 7.19 -8.96 0.29
CA TYR A 250 8.54 -8.77 -0.17
C TYR A 250 9.18 -7.56 0.52
N THR A 251 10.41 -7.73 0.98
CA THR A 251 11.19 -6.64 1.59
C THR A 251 11.98 -5.86 0.56
N MET A 252 12.02 -6.36 -0.67
CA MET A 252 12.67 -5.75 -1.81
C MET A 252 11.82 -5.89 -3.07
N VAL A 253 11.84 -4.86 -3.91
CA VAL A 253 11.08 -4.80 -5.16
C VAL A 253 12.04 -4.49 -6.31
N PRO A 254 11.99 -5.22 -7.44
CA PRO A 254 12.81 -4.95 -8.60
C PRO A 254 12.42 -3.64 -9.30
N VAL A 255 13.36 -3.04 -10.02
CA VAL A 255 13.13 -1.78 -10.73
C VAL A 255 11.96 -1.83 -11.73
N PRO A 256 11.73 -2.93 -12.48
CA PRO A 256 10.52 -3.05 -13.30
C PRO A 256 9.22 -2.97 -12.49
N GLY A 257 9.16 -3.59 -11.30
CA GLY A 257 8.01 -3.48 -10.40
C GLY A 257 7.80 -2.04 -9.89
N LEU A 258 8.89 -1.33 -9.56
CA LEU A 258 8.81 0.11 -9.23
C LEU A 258 8.34 0.94 -10.43
N ALA A 259 8.73 0.59 -11.65
CA ALA A 259 8.28 1.28 -12.85
C ALA A 259 6.77 1.07 -13.10
N ALA A 260 6.26 -0.14 -12.91
CA ALA A 260 4.82 -0.42 -12.95
C ALA A 260 4.06 0.36 -11.88
N PHE A 261 4.61 0.46 -10.66
CA PHE A 261 4.05 1.29 -9.60
C PHE A 261 3.94 2.78 -10.00
N VAL A 262 5.02 3.36 -10.58
CA VAL A 262 4.99 4.75 -11.08
C VAL A 262 3.89 4.96 -12.13
N ASP A 263 3.65 3.96 -12.96
CA ASP A 263 2.58 4.01 -13.95
C ASP A 263 1.19 4.07 -13.31
N THR A 264 0.95 3.35 -12.20
CA THR A 264 -0.31 3.47 -11.44
C THR A 264 -0.49 4.86 -10.82
N MET A 265 0.60 5.50 -10.36
CA MET A 265 0.54 6.88 -9.85
C MET A 265 0.12 7.87 -10.94
N ARG A 266 0.69 7.72 -12.16
CA ARG A 266 0.32 8.53 -13.32
C ARG A 266 -1.15 8.34 -13.69
N GLY A 267 -1.62 7.09 -13.69
CA GLY A 267 -3.03 6.78 -13.95
C GLY A 267 -3.98 7.49 -12.98
N VAL A 268 -3.64 7.54 -11.70
CA VAL A 268 -4.42 8.30 -10.69
C VAL A 268 -4.38 9.81 -10.95
N ASP A 269 -3.19 10.37 -11.22
CA ASP A 269 -3.03 11.80 -11.46
C ASP A 269 -3.86 12.24 -12.69
N ASP A 270 -3.78 11.48 -13.78
CA ASP A 270 -4.55 11.76 -15.00
C ASP A 270 -6.07 11.61 -14.78
N ALA A 271 -6.51 10.59 -14.04
CA ALA A 271 -7.91 10.39 -13.73
C ALA A 271 -8.48 11.53 -12.83
N LEU A 272 -7.70 11.99 -11.84
CA LEU A 272 -8.09 13.07 -10.95
C LEU A 272 -8.03 14.45 -11.60
N LYS A 273 -7.18 14.64 -12.61
CA LYS A 273 -7.23 15.87 -13.44
C LYS A 273 -8.53 15.95 -14.22
N ALA A 274 -9.05 14.81 -14.68
CA ALA A 274 -10.30 14.77 -15.45
C ALA A 274 -11.53 15.06 -14.58
N LYS A 275 -11.62 14.50 -13.38
CA LYS A 275 -12.73 14.72 -12.44
C LYS A 275 -12.38 14.34 -11.00
N PRO A 276 -12.99 14.98 -9.99
CA PRO A 276 -12.88 14.55 -8.59
C PRO A 276 -13.67 13.26 -8.35
N PHE A 277 -13.34 12.56 -7.25
CA PHE A 277 -14.13 11.44 -6.77
C PHE A 277 -15.28 11.97 -5.91
N ALA A 278 -16.51 11.76 -6.36
CA ALA A 278 -17.72 12.36 -5.76
C ALA A 278 -18.53 11.40 -4.88
N LYS A 279 -18.16 10.10 -4.82
CA LYS A 279 -18.80 9.11 -3.96
C LYS A 279 -18.13 9.04 -2.59
N PRO A 280 -18.74 8.41 -1.56
CA PRO A 280 -18.15 8.26 -0.23
C PRO A 280 -16.78 7.58 -0.26
N ALA A 281 -15.87 8.06 0.59
CA ALA A 281 -14.57 7.43 0.79
C ALA A 281 -14.14 7.52 2.26
N VAL A 282 -13.45 6.48 2.74
CA VAL A 282 -12.68 6.54 3.97
C VAL A 282 -11.21 6.44 3.61
N VAL A 283 -10.43 7.44 4.02
CA VAL A 283 -9.00 7.52 3.70
C VAL A 283 -8.21 7.65 4.99
N MET A 284 -7.22 6.79 5.19
CA MET A 284 -6.34 6.78 6.35
C MET A 284 -4.94 7.22 5.95
N LEU A 285 -4.36 8.14 6.72
CA LEU A 285 -3.02 8.69 6.52
C LEU A 285 -2.28 8.81 7.85
N SER A 286 -0.97 8.56 7.84
CA SER A 286 -0.07 8.84 8.97
C SER A 286 0.85 10.01 8.63
N GLU A 287 1.00 10.95 9.57
CA GLU A 287 1.91 12.11 9.44
C GLU A 287 3.35 11.68 9.20
N HIS A 288 3.79 10.64 9.92
CA HIS A 288 5.17 10.14 9.88
C HIS A 288 5.39 8.99 8.89
N ASP A 289 4.45 8.80 7.95
CA ASP A 289 4.65 7.82 6.87
C ASP A 289 5.98 8.07 6.14
N SER A 290 6.85 7.05 6.12
CA SER A 290 8.18 7.18 5.52
C SER A 290 8.19 6.94 4.01
N ILE A 291 7.08 6.48 3.44
CA ILE A 291 6.92 6.17 2.02
C ILE A 291 6.19 7.31 1.30
N LEU A 292 5.09 7.78 1.91
CA LEU A 292 4.22 8.80 1.32
C LEU A 292 4.59 10.21 1.74
N ASP A 293 4.32 11.16 0.88
CA ASP A 293 4.21 12.57 1.28
C ASP A 293 2.81 12.84 1.86
N ALA A 294 2.61 12.36 3.10
CA ALA A 294 1.33 12.41 3.77
C ALA A 294 0.82 13.84 3.97
N GLN A 295 1.74 14.81 4.16
CA GLN A 295 1.39 16.22 4.33
C GLN A 295 0.83 16.83 3.05
N SER A 296 1.45 16.59 1.91
CA SER A 296 0.89 16.98 0.62
C SER A 296 -0.46 16.30 0.37
N LEU A 297 -0.57 15.02 0.70
CA LEU A 297 -1.80 14.24 0.49
C LEU A 297 -2.97 14.78 1.32
N ILE A 298 -2.79 15.06 2.61
CA ILE A 298 -3.88 15.54 3.46
C ILE A 298 -4.37 16.95 3.07
N GLU A 299 -3.51 17.76 2.47
CA GLU A 299 -3.90 19.08 1.96
C GLU A 299 -4.76 18.99 0.69
N TRP A 300 -4.55 17.98 -0.12
CA TRP A 300 -5.20 17.87 -1.42
C TRP A 300 -6.35 16.83 -1.49
N ILE A 301 -6.27 15.73 -0.77
CA ILE A 301 -7.32 14.68 -0.76
C ILE A 301 -8.70 15.25 -0.46
N PRO A 302 -8.91 16.08 0.57
CA PRO A 302 -10.23 16.63 0.87
C PRO A 302 -10.86 17.45 -0.28
N GLN A 303 -10.03 18.02 -1.14
CA GLN A 303 -10.49 18.80 -2.30
C GLN A 303 -10.85 17.91 -3.49
N ARG A 304 -10.25 16.74 -3.59
CA ARG A 304 -10.46 15.77 -4.67
C ARG A 304 -11.51 14.70 -4.35
N PHE A 305 -11.80 14.50 -3.07
CA PHE A 305 -12.85 13.62 -2.58
C PHE A 305 -14.00 14.46 -2.06
N THR A 306 -14.98 14.75 -2.93
CA THR A 306 -15.96 15.83 -2.71
C THR A 306 -17.21 15.39 -1.94
N SER A 307 -17.45 14.10 -1.73
CA SER A 307 -18.60 13.65 -0.95
C SER A 307 -18.53 14.12 0.50
N ALA A 308 -19.62 14.72 0.99
CA ALA A 308 -19.76 15.11 2.40
C ALA A 308 -19.78 13.91 3.36
N GLN A 309 -20.08 12.70 2.85
CA GLN A 309 -20.05 11.47 3.62
C GLN A 309 -18.65 10.92 3.81
N SER A 310 -17.65 11.37 3.04
CA SER A 310 -16.26 10.92 3.18
C SER A 310 -15.70 11.25 4.57
N ARG A 311 -14.76 10.41 5.04
CA ARG A 311 -13.99 10.64 6.26
C ARG A 311 -12.51 10.44 5.98
N PHE A 312 -11.70 11.30 6.58
CA PHE A 312 -10.24 11.26 6.46
C PHE A 312 -9.67 11.08 7.86
N ILE A 313 -9.07 9.92 8.14
CA ILE A 313 -8.47 9.63 9.43
C ILE A 313 -7.00 9.98 9.35
N TRP A 314 -6.58 10.93 10.18
CA TRP A 314 -5.20 11.39 10.30
C TRP A 314 -4.60 10.90 11.60
N TYR A 315 -3.59 10.07 11.49
CA TYR A 315 -2.76 9.65 12.61
C TYR A 315 -1.54 10.57 12.69
N GLY A 316 -1.58 11.52 13.60
CA GLY A 316 -0.57 12.57 13.74
C GLY A 316 -1.06 13.75 14.55
N SER A 317 -0.31 14.85 14.50
CA SER A 317 -0.64 16.09 15.17
C SER A 317 -1.70 16.91 14.41
N ARG A 318 -2.38 17.83 15.10
CA ARG A 318 -3.25 18.81 14.42
C ARG A 318 -2.45 19.82 13.59
N GLU A 319 -1.23 20.11 14.03
CA GLU A 319 -0.29 20.99 13.34
C GLU A 319 0.11 20.40 11.98
N GLY A 320 0.30 19.08 11.90
CA GLY A 320 0.61 18.35 10.66
C GLY A 320 -0.45 18.42 9.58
N LEU A 321 -1.70 18.77 9.94
CA LEU A 321 -2.78 18.95 8.98
C LEU A 321 -2.65 20.23 8.13
N GLY A 322 -1.88 21.23 8.57
CA GLY A 322 -1.76 22.49 7.85
C GLY A 322 -3.11 23.13 7.52
N LYS A 323 -3.35 23.44 6.26
CA LYS A 323 -4.61 24.05 5.79
C LYS A 323 -5.82 23.12 5.90
N ALA A 324 -5.60 21.81 5.88
CA ALA A 324 -6.68 20.81 5.97
C ALA A 324 -7.35 20.76 7.35
N ALA A 325 -6.73 21.32 8.41
CA ALA A 325 -7.26 21.31 9.79
C ALA A 325 -8.69 21.86 9.94
N LYS A 326 -9.19 22.61 8.94
CA LYS A 326 -10.53 23.19 8.94
C LYS A 326 -11.60 22.29 8.30
N ASP A 327 -11.22 21.19 7.64
CA ASP A 327 -12.18 20.28 7.02
C ASP A 327 -12.86 19.42 8.09
N PRO A 328 -14.21 19.50 8.27
CA PRO A 328 -14.92 18.81 9.32
C PRO A 328 -14.98 17.28 9.12
N ARG A 329 -14.57 16.78 7.95
CA ARG A 329 -14.53 15.35 7.64
C ARG A 329 -13.26 14.68 8.17
N ILE A 330 -12.28 15.46 8.68
CA ILE A 330 -11.03 14.94 9.22
C ILE A 330 -11.20 14.53 10.68
N ILE A 331 -10.79 13.31 10.98
CA ILE A 331 -10.71 12.73 12.32
C ILE A 331 -9.23 12.59 12.66
N VAL A 332 -8.81 13.09 13.82
CA VAL A 332 -7.40 13.11 14.24
C VAL A 332 -7.20 12.20 15.42
N HIS A 333 -6.20 11.32 15.30
CA HIS A 333 -5.66 10.52 16.40
C HIS A 333 -4.16 10.77 16.53
N PRO A 334 -3.63 10.92 17.75
CA PRO A 334 -2.19 11.00 17.94
C PRO A 334 -1.50 9.72 17.46
N ASP A 335 -0.32 9.87 16.86
CA ASP A 335 0.50 8.75 16.40
C ASP A 335 1.69 8.44 17.32
N GLU A 336 1.82 9.19 18.42
CA GLU A 336 2.76 8.92 19.49
C GLU A 336 2.00 8.44 20.73
N ILE A 337 2.29 7.19 21.18
CA ILE A 337 1.66 6.55 22.34
C ILE A 337 2.78 5.92 23.20
N PRO A 338 3.47 6.72 24.04
CA PRO A 338 4.62 6.26 24.82
C PRO A 338 4.32 5.07 25.74
N SER A 339 3.10 5.00 26.29
CA SER A 339 2.64 3.88 27.14
C SER A 339 2.64 2.53 26.41
N GLU A 340 2.52 2.54 25.06
CA GLU A 340 2.57 1.37 24.21
C GLU A 340 3.92 1.24 23.48
N ARG A 341 4.90 2.07 23.81
CA ARG A 341 6.20 2.13 23.14
C ARG A 341 6.07 2.43 21.63
N ILE A 342 5.07 3.22 21.26
CA ILE A 342 4.83 3.69 19.89
C ILE A 342 5.28 5.15 19.81
N TRP A 343 6.18 5.46 18.88
CA TRP A 343 6.78 6.78 18.71
C TRP A 343 6.35 7.48 17.42
N SER A 344 5.83 6.73 16.47
CA SER A 344 5.20 7.25 15.26
C SER A 344 4.48 6.10 14.55
N PHE A 345 3.46 6.42 13.75
CA PHE A 345 2.81 5.42 12.90
C PHE A 345 3.61 5.20 11.62
N SER A 346 3.69 3.96 11.20
CA SER A 346 4.31 3.57 9.95
C SER A 346 3.30 3.55 8.80
N HIS A 347 3.80 3.36 7.57
CA HIS A 347 2.99 3.12 6.37
C HIS A 347 2.00 1.95 6.51
N MET A 348 2.33 0.92 7.30
CA MET A 348 1.52 -0.29 7.50
C MET A 348 0.61 -0.23 8.73
N ALA A 349 0.77 0.76 9.60
CA ALA A 349 0.16 0.78 10.92
C ALA A 349 -1.38 0.75 10.91
N MET A 350 -2.03 1.01 9.79
CA MET A 350 -3.49 1.14 9.73
C MET A 350 -4.22 -0.16 9.38
N SER A 351 -3.50 -1.20 8.94
CA SER A 351 -4.10 -2.40 8.35
C SER A 351 -4.50 -3.46 9.36
N PHE A 352 -3.75 -3.61 10.46
CA PHE A 352 -3.92 -4.74 11.36
C PHE A 352 -4.47 -4.35 12.72
N SER A 353 -5.25 -5.26 13.31
CA SER A 353 -5.71 -5.18 14.68
C SER A 353 -4.55 -5.31 15.67
N PRO A 354 -4.61 -4.66 16.86
CA PRO A 354 -3.68 -4.93 17.95
C PRO A 354 -3.66 -6.40 18.40
N ASP A 355 -4.71 -7.15 18.13
CA ASP A 355 -4.86 -8.56 18.48
C ASP A 355 -4.47 -9.51 17.35
N ASN A 356 -3.94 -9.00 16.22
CA ASN A 356 -3.48 -9.84 15.13
C ASN A 356 -2.34 -10.76 15.61
N PRO A 357 -2.42 -12.09 15.38
CA PRO A 357 -1.45 -13.04 15.92
C PRO A 357 -0.04 -12.91 15.33
N GLU A 358 0.08 -12.29 14.14
CA GLU A 358 1.38 -12.07 13.48
C GLU A 358 1.89 -10.66 13.68
N TYR A 359 1.07 -9.66 13.38
CA TYR A 359 1.47 -8.26 13.31
C TYR A 359 0.91 -7.38 14.43
N GLY A 360 0.13 -7.95 15.35
CA GLY A 360 -0.45 -7.20 16.47
C GLY A 360 0.55 -6.87 17.58
N ARG A 361 0.04 -6.31 18.68
CA ARG A 361 0.83 -5.87 19.84
C ARG A 361 1.72 -6.98 20.42
N HIS A 362 1.23 -8.20 20.44
CA HIS A 362 1.92 -9.41 20.90
C HIS A 362 2.17 -10.41 19.76
N GLY A 363 2.19 -9.89 18.52
CA GLY A 363 2.35 -10.69 17.33
C GLY A 363 3.73 -11.35 17.25
N ARG A 364 3.79 -12.48 16.54
CA ARG A 364 5.02 -13.28 16.38
C ARG A 364 5.99 -12.69 15.36
N SER A 365 5.49 -11.84 14.46
CA SER A 365 6.23 -11.32 13.31
C SER A 365 6.52 -9.83 13.47
N HIS A 366 7.79 -9.48 13.71
CA HIS A 366 8.24 -8.09 13.76
C HIS A 366 9.01 -7.73 12.50
N ILE A 367 8.64 -6.61 11.87
CA ILE A 367 9.42 -6.04 10.77
C ILE A 367 10.52 -5.17 11.39
N CYS A 368 11.62 -5.81 11.74
CA CYS A 368 12.76 -5.15 12.35
C CYS A 368 13.48 -4.26 11.35
N THR A 369 13.82 -3.04 11.75
CA THR A 369 14.60 -2.15 10.90
C THR A 369 16.03 -2.68 10.79
N PRO A 370 16.58 -2.79 9.58
CA PRO A 370 17.97 -3.26 9.40
C PRO A 370 19.00 -2.22 9.83
N GLU A 371 18.58 -0.98 10.10
CA GLU A 371 19.42 0.11 10.55
C GLU A 371 19.71 -0.02 12.03
N GLY A 372 20.76 -0.76 12.37
CA GLY A 372 21.23 -0.92 13.74
C GLY A 372 22.32 -1.96 13.81
N GLU A 373 23.07 -1.93 14.87
CA GLU A 373 24.05 -2.96 15.18
C GLU A 373 23.34 -4.33 15.24
N LYS A 374 24.02 -5.40 14.81
CA LYS A 374 23.49 -6.78 14.83
C LYS A 374 22.78 -7.18 16.13
N PRO A 375 23.24 -6.76 17.34
CA PRO A 375 22.54 -7.00 18.60
C PRO A 375 21.15 -6.38 18.67
N SER A 376 20.95 -5.18 18.16
CA SER A 376 19.63 -4.50 18.15
C SER A 376 18.60 -5.22 17.27
N TYR A 377 19.07 -5.76 16.12
CA TYR A 377 18.22 -6.59 15.26
C TYR A 377 17.80 -7.90 15.95
N ALA A 378 18.74 -8.56 16.63
CA ALA A 378 18.44 -9.77 17.39
C ALA A 378 17.47 -9.52 18.56
N ALA A 379 17.60 -8.40 19.26
CA ALA A 379 16.68 -7.99 20.31
C ALA A 379 15.27 -7.72 19.75
N CYS A 380 15.18 -7.01 18.63
CA CYS A 380 13.92 -6.80 17.93
C CYS A 380 13.23 -8.13 17.57
N ARG A 381 13.97 -9.09 17.03
CA ARG A 381 13.46 -10.43 16.71
C ARG A 381 12.92 -11.20 17.93
N ARG A 382 13.38 -10.88 19.13
CA ARG A 382 12.85 -11.42 20.40
C ARG A 382 11.67 -10.62 20.96
N GLY A 383 11.18 -9.60 20.24
CA GLY A 383 10.06 -8.75 20.69
C GLY A 383 10.46 -7.61 21.62
N GLU A 384 11.77 -7.34 21.79
CA GLU A 384 12.26 -6.19 22.56
C GLU A 384 12.19 -4.91 21.71
N VAL A 385 10.96 -4.45 21.43
CA VAL A 385 10.73 -3.40 20.43
C VAL A 385 10.18 -2.11 21.00
N ASP A 386 10.60 -1.00 20.41
CA ASP A 386 9.86 0.25 20.32
C ASP A 386 9.42 0.42 18.86
N TYR A 387 8.15 0.75 18.65
CA TYR A 387 7.54 0.84 17.35
C TYR A 387 7.63 2.25 16.76
N GLY A 388 7.77 2.33 15.44
CA GLY A 388 7.76 3.60 14.73
C GLY A 388 7.69 3.46 13.23
N ALA A 389 7.79 4.58 12.53
CA ALA A 389 7.92 4.62 11.09
C ALA A 389 9.27 4.06 10.65
N TRP A 390 9.34 3.57 9.42
CA TRP A 390 10.59 3.12 8.83
C TRP A 390 11.60 4.27 8.77
N GLY A 391 12.85 4.04 9.25
CA GLY A 391 13.89 5.07 9.24
C GLY A 391 13.80 6.11 10.36
N ASP A 392 12.88 5.96 11.32
CA ASP A 392 12.84 6.80 12.53
C ASP A 392 14.11 6.55 13.37
N LYS A 393 14.91 7.60 13.60
CA LYS A 393 16.26 7.53 14.20
C LYS A 393 16.32 7.97 15.67
N ARG A 394 15.24 7.81 16.43
CA ARG A 394 15.24 8.18 17.87
C ARG A 394 16.27 7.35 18.61
N ARG A 395 17.23 8.02 19.27
CA ARG A 395 18.41 7.39 19.89
C ARG A 395 18.02 6.40 21.00
N GLY A 396 18.75 5.28 21.06
CA GLY A 396 18.65 4.30 22.15
C GLY A 396 17.37 3.44 22.12
N LYS A 397 16.57 3.51 21.07
CA LYS A 397 15.36 2.70 20.92
C LYS A 397 15.58 1.52 19.99
N ILE A 398 15.16 0.34 20.41
CA ILE A 398 15.08 -0.83 19.56
C ILE A 398 13.82 -0.65 18.72
N ARG A 399 13.92 -0.79 17.40
CA ARG A 399 12.82 -0.41 16.51
C ARG A 399 12.34 -1.56 15.68
N ALA A 400 11.03 -1.69 15.67
CA ALA A 400 10.30 -2.37 14.63
C ALA A 400 9.38 -1.38 13.93
N ARG A 401 9.06 -1.66 12.68
CA ARG A 401 7.99 -0.96 11.98
C ARG A 401 6.67 -1.23 12.73
N LEU A 402 5.92 -0.18 13.05
CA LEU A 402 4.58 -0.36 13.61
C LEU A 402 3.69 -1.01 12.54
N THR A 403 3.14 -2.17 12.85
CA THR A 403 2.31 -2.94 11.91
C THR A 403 0.83 -2.93 12.27
N PHE A 404 0.47 -2.68 13.53
CA PHE A 404 -0.91 -2.65 14.02
C PHE A 404 -1.39 -1.24 14.34
N ASN A 405 -2.71 -1.08 14.40
CA ASN A 405 -3.38 0.18 14.73
C ASN A 405 -3.95 0.14 16.15
N PRO A 406 -3.41 0.86 17.13
CA PRO A 406 -4.00 0.95 18.47
C PRO A 406 -5.45 1.48 18.48
N TYR A 407 -5.83 2.27 17.45
CA TYR A 407 -7.19 2.80 17.28
C TYR A 407 -8.04 1.97 16.30
N PHE A 408 -7.74 0.68 16.14
CA PHE A 408 -8.37 -0.18 15.14
C PHE A 408 -9.90 -0.20 15.27
N ASP A 409 -10.44 -0.37 16.48
CA ASP A 409 -11.90 -0.42 16.71
C ASP A 409 -12.59 0.91 16.39
N GLU A 410 -11.93 2.03 16.67
CA GLU A 410 -12.45 3.36 16.30
C GLU A 410 -12.43 3.55 14.79
N GLN A 411 -11.36 3.13 14.14
CA GLN A 411 -11.27 3.12 12.69
C GLN A 411 -12.38 2.27 12.07
N GLN A 412 -12.65 1.07 12.61
CA GLN A 412 -13.73 0.20 12.13
C GLN A 412 -15.11 0.85 12.27
N ARG A 413 -15.40 1.51 13.41
CA ARG A 413 -16.65 2.26 13.58
C ARG A 413 -16.83 3.35 12.53
N VAL A 414 -15.78 4.09 12.19
CA VAL A 414 -15.82 5.11 11.13
C VAL A 414 -16.08 4.47 9.77
N ILE A 415 -15.36 3.41 9.43
CA ILE A 415 -15.53 2.67 8.16
C ILE A 415 -16.99 2.19 8.03
N GLN A 416 -17.49 1.45 9.01
CA GLN A 416 -18.86 0.92 9.00
C GLN A 416 -19.90 2.04 8.88
N SER A 417 -19.77 3.11 9.67
CA SER A 417 -20.67 4.25 9.62
C SER A 417 -20.74 4.93 8.23
N VAL A 418 -19.65 4.93 7.46
CA VAL A 418 -19.65 5.50 6.10
C VAL A 418 -20.22 4.49 5.09
N MET A 419 -19.85 3.23 5.20
CA MET A 419 -20.32 2.17 4.30
C MET A 419 -21.82 1.90 4.44
N GLU A 420 -22.36 1.84 5.66
CA GLU A 420 -23.78 1.63 5.93
C GLU A 420 -24.68 2.72 5.37
N ARG A 421 -24.23 3.99 5.40
CA ARG A 421 -24.98 5.11 4.79
C ARG A 421 -25.05 5.03 3.27
N SER A 422 -24.28 4.16 2.66
CA SER A 422 -24.24 3.93 1.21
C SER A 422 -24.95 2.64 0.81
N ALA A 423 -25.31 1.79 1.77
CA ALA A 423 -26.07 0.56 1.60
C ALA A 423 -27.56 0.84 1.74
#